data_a3252388aba2abdb6d7dcbc39a0d2877
#
_entry.id   a3252388aba2abdb6d7dcbc39a0d2877
#
_cell.length_a   1.000
_cell.length_b   1.000
_cell.length_c   1.000
_cell.angle_alpha   90.00
_cell.angle_beta   90.00
_cell.angle_gamma   90.00
#
_symmetry.space_group_name_H-M   'P 1'
#
loop_
_entity.id
_entity.type
_entity.pdbx_description
1 polymer ?
#
loop_
_entity_poly.entity_id
_entity_poly.type
_entity_poly.pdbx_seq_one_letter_code
_entity_poly.pdbx_strand_id
1 'polypeptide(L)'
;DPGMNSYVQRQGSFQYLNTKTGKMETWNMSDGSENHANEIALISQYQFDNGWLWKFNAKYMNAPRANYVDYGGSSISEVSEADGYQLSDGSAYSGLIEGRRTWLHIGKVSNALMTTEISKQLNNHKLMIGLNEWYYHLDYYSSSFQWAGTVEPYPRTLSQMYVNPLDPTLTARRSETFGYNEL
;
A
#
# COMPACT_ATOMS: atom_id res chain seq x y z
N ASP A 1 -0.84 -16.76 -0.95
CA ASP A 1 0.55 -17.17 -1.10
C ASP A 1 0.82 -17.38 -2.59
N PRO A 2 1.65 -16.54 -3.25
CA PRO A 2 2.02 -16.80 -4.62
C PRO A 2 2.74 -18.15 -4.64
N GLY A 3 2.16 -19.10 -5.38
CA GLY A 3 2.67 -20.46 -5.49
C GLY A 3 4.11 -20.54 -5.97
N MET A 4 4.64 -21.75 -6.12
CA MET A 4 6.04 -22.01 -6.46
C MET A 4 6.51 -21.37 -7.77
N ASN A 5 5.66 -20.94 -8.66
CA ASN A 5 6.01 -20.29 -9.94
C ASN A 5 5.55 -18.81 -9.95
N SER A 6 5.78 -18.11 -8.85
CA SER A 6 5.45 -16.70 -8.77
C SER A 6 6.32 -15.89 -9.73
N TYR A 7 5.68 -15.09 -10.57
CA TYR A 7 6.32 -14.06 -11.39
C TYR A 7 6.48 -12.73 -10.64
N VAL A 8 6.16 -12.70 -9.35
CA VAL A 8 6.39 -11.56 -8.49
C VAL A 8 7.68 -11.76 -7.72
N GLN A 9 8.56 -10.77 -7.80
CA GLN A 9 9.80 -10.80 -7.03
C GLN A 9 9.48 -10.78 -5.53
N ARG A 10 10.05 -11.73 -4.78
CA ARG A 10 9.84 -11.87 -3.34
C ARG A 10 10.98 -11.34 -2.50
N GLN A 11 12.13 -11.13 -3.12
CA GLN A 11 13.36 -10.70 -2.44
C GLN A 11 13.93 -9.50 -3.16
N GLY A 12 14.55 -8.66 -2.39
CA GLY A 12 15.16 -7.42 -2.86
C GLY A 12 14.71 -6.24 -2.02
N SER A 13 15.40 -5.15 -2.18
CA SER A 13 15.08 -3.89 -1.54
C SER A 13 15.13 -2.77 -2.56
N PHE A 14 14.27 -1.79 -2.37
CA PHE A 14 14.24 -0.58 -3.17
C PHE A 14 14.44 0.63 -2.28
N GLN A 15 15.18 1.59 -2.80
CA GLN A 15 15.26 2.91 -2.17
C GLN A 15 14.23 3.82 -2.78
N TYR A 16 13.51 4.54 -1.95
CA TYR A 16 12.52 5.52 -2.38
C TYR A 16 12.69 6.82 -1.58
N LEU A 17 12.34 7.93 -2.21
CA LEU A 17 12.31 9.20 -1.52
C LEU A 17 11.00 9.31 -0.73
N ASN A 18 11.11 9.30 0.59
CA ASN A 18 9.99 9.67 1.45
C ASN A 18 9.83 11.19 1.43
N THR A 19 8.86 11.68 0.68
CA THR A 19 8.69 13.12 0.51
C THR A 19 8.10 13.82 1.71
N LYS A 20 7.46 13.08 2.61
CA LYS A 20 7.02 13.62 3.89
C LYS A 20 8.21 13.98 4.80
N THR A 21 9.26 13.16 4.75
CA THR A 21 10.47 13.35 5.56
C THR A 21 11.64 13.97 4.79
N GLY A 22 11.58 13.97 3.46
CA GLY A 22 12.67 14.39 2.57
C GLY A 22 13.87 13.44 2.58
N LYS A 23 13.72 12.22 3.10
CA LYS A 23 14.81 11.26 3.24
C LYS A 23 14.64 10.08 2.30
N MET A 24 15.78 9.51 1.88
CA MET A 24 15.79 8.21 1.24
C MET A 24 15.56 7.13 2.28
N GLU A 25 14.59 6.28 2.01
CA GLU A 25 14.21 5.13 2.85
C GLU A 25 14.29 3.86 2.02
N THR A 26 14.40 2.72 2.68
CA THR A 26 14.48 1.41 2.02
C THR A 26 13.19 0.64 2.27
N TRP A 27 12.61 0.14 1.21
CA TRP A 27 11.51 -0.82 1.24
C TRP A 27 12.04 -2.21 0.90
N ASN A 28 11.71 -3.20 1.72
CA ASN A 28 12.03 -4.59 1.43
C ASN A 28 10.79 -5.27 0.85
N MET A 29 10.94 -5.98 -0.24
CA MET A 29 9.83 -6.71 -0.88
C MET A 29 9.20 -7.76 0.05
N SER A 30 9.98 -8.26 1.02
CA SER A 30 9.50 -9.17 2.06
C SER A 30 8.53 -8.56 3.05
N ASP A 31 8.54 -7.23 3.19
CA ASP A 31 7.74 -6.55 4.21
C ASP A 31 6.24 -6.57 3.88
N GLY A 32 5.90 -6.69 2.58
CA GLY A 32 4.52 -6.86 2.14
C GLY A 32 3.56 -5.76 2.63
N SER A 33 2.28 -6.05 2.58
CA SER A 33 1.26 -5.18 3.17
C SER A 33 1.04 -5.58 4.64
N GLU A 34 1.01 -4.60 5.52
CA GLU A 34 0.77 -4.83 6.94
C GLU A 34 -0.28 -3.86 7.48
N ASN A 35 -1.12 -4.37 8.38
CA ASN A 35 -2.07 -3.55 9.11
C ASN A 35 -2.04 -3.94 10.59
N HIS A 36 -1.58 -3.03 11.42
CA HIS A 36 -1.58 -3.17 12.86
C HIS A 36 -2.62 -2.23 13.45
N ALA A 37 -3.72 -2.79 13.92
CA ALA A 37 -4.82 -2.03 14.49
C ALA A 37 -5.10 -2.44 15.93
N ASN A 38 -5.35 -1.45 16.77
CA ASN A 38 -5.91 -1.61 18.10
C ASN A 38 -7.36 -1.12 18.07
N GLU A 39 -8.24 -1.89 18.67
CA GLU A 39 -9.66 -1.60 18.66
C GLU A 39 -10.23 -1.74 20.09
N ILE A 40 -11.09 -0.81 20.46
CA ILE A 40 -11.92 -0.90 21.62
C ILE A 40 -13.38 -0.64 21.23
N ALA A 41 -14.27 -1.45 21.75
CA ALA A 41 -15.71 -1.28 21.53
C ALA A 41 -16.46 -1.34 22.85
N LEU A 42 -17.47 -0.49 22.97
CA LEU A 42 -18.43 -0.49 24.05
C LEU A 42 -19.83 -0.71 23.48
N ILE A 43 -20.50 -1.74 23.99
CA ILE A 43 -21.87 -2.06 23.62
C ILE A 43 -22.70 -2.02 24.90
N SER A 44 -23.74 -1.22 24.89
CA SER A 44 -24.64 -1.07 26.02
C SER A 44 -26.10 -1.09 25.58
N GLN A 45 -26.92 -1.70 26.42
CA GLN A 45 -28.37 -1.70 26.24
C GLN A 45 -29.03 -1.55 27.61
N TYR A 46 -30.03 -0.69 27.67
CA TYR A 46 -30.79 -0.48 28.89
C TYR A 46 -32.28 -0.43 28.59
N GLN A 47 -33.06 -1.23 29.32
CA GLN A 47 -34.50 -1.24 29.28
C GLN A 47 -35.05 -0.45 30.45
N PHE A 48 -35.78 0.64 30.18
CA PHE A 48 -36.45 1.43 31.21
C PHE A 48 -37.79 0.77 31.64
N ASP A 49 -38.18 0.98 32.87
CA ASP A 49 -39.43 0.42 33.42
C ASP A 49 -40.68 0.89 32.66
N ASN A 50 -40.63 2.07 32.06
CA ASN A 50 -41.72 2.64 31.28
C ASN A 50 -41.76 2.11 29.80
N GLY A 51 -41.00 1.08 29.50
CA GLY A 51 -41.00 0.37 28.22
C GLY A 51 -40.11 1.00 27.14
N TRP A 52 -39.33 2.03 27.45
CA TRP A 52 -38.30 2.52 26.55
C TRP A 52 -37.08 1.61 26.54
N LEU A 53 -36.50 1.43 25.39
CA LEU A 53 -35.24 0.72 25.17
C LEU A 53 -34.19 1.69 24.64
N TRP A 54 -33.10 1.85 25.37
CA TRP A 54 -31.92 2.59 24.90
C TRP A 54 -30.83 1.62 24.51
N LYS A 55 -30.21 1.86 23.35
CA LYS A 55 -29.03 1.17 22.88
C LYS A 55 -27.94 2.18 22.58
N PHE A 56 -26.72 1.81 22.95
CA PHE A 56 -25.54 2.60 22.69
C PHE A 56 -24.41 1.69 22.26
N ASN A 57 -23.78 2.03 21.13
CA ASN A 57 -22.57 1.39 20.65
C ASN A 57 -21.53 2.46 20.35
N ALA A 58 -20.32 2.27 20.83
CA ALA A 58 -19.19 3.09 20.49
C ALA A 58 -18.00 2.19 20.15
N LYS A 59 -17.24 2.58 19.17
CA LYS A 59 -16.07 1.88 18.72
C LYS A 59 -14.99 2.90 18.38
N TYR A 60 -13.78 2.62 18.84
CA TYR A 60 -12.60 3.36 18.43
C TYR A 60 -11.57 2.40 17.91
N MET A 61 -10.97 2.73 16.76
CA MET A 61 -9.87 1.99 16.16
C MET A 61 -8.71 2.94 15.87
N ASN A 62 -7.51 2.48 16.16
CA ASN A 62 -6.29 3.16 15.78
C ASN A 62 -5.35 2.17 15.13
N ALA A 63 -4.99 2.41 13.88
CA ALA A 63 -4.02 1.66 13.11
C ALA A 63 -2.78 2.54 12.88
N PRO A 64 -1.77 2.49 13.75
CA PRO A 64 -0.54 3.28 13.59
C PRO A 64 0.31 2.81 12.40
N ARG A 65 0.03 1.64 11.84
CA ARG A 65 0.60 1.12 10.61
C ARG A 65 -0.51 0.52 9.78
N ALA A 66 -0.76 1.13 8.64
CA ALA A 66 -1.68 0.66 7.62
C ALA A 66 -0.97 0.78 6.26
N ASN A 67 0.06 -0.04 6.08
CA ASN A 67 0.88 -0.04 4.88
C ASN A 67 0.27 -1.00 3.85
N TYR A 68 0.28 -0.56 2.62
CA TYR A 68 -0.27 -1.32 1.52
C TYR A 68 0.67 -1.20 0.31
N VAL A 69 0.93 -2.32 -0.35
CA VAL A 69 1.74 -2.37 -1.55
C VAL A 69 0.88 -2.81 -2.72
N ASP A 70 0.88 -2.03 -3.76
CA ASP A 70 0.22 -2.36 -5.01
C ASP A 70 1.25 -2.57 -6.12
N TYR A 71 1.07 -3.64 -6.88
CA TYR A 71 1.89 -3.99 -8.03
C TYR A 71 1.04 -3.82 -9.28
N GLY A 72 1.25 -2.74 -9.97
CA GLY A 72 0.49 -2.44 -11.16
C GLY A 72 1.33 -2.36 -12.43
N GLY A 73 0.65 -2.46 -13.56
CA GLY A 73 1.11 -2.16 -14.90
C GLY A 73 2.37 -2.92 -15.31
N SER A 74 2.23 -3.91 -16.14
CA SER A 74 3.37 -4.57 -16.73
C SER A 74 3.38 -4.35 -18.24
N SER A 75 4.55 -4.06 -18.76
CA SER A 75 4.83 -4.15 -20.18
C SER A 75 5.94 -5.17 -20.39
N ILE A 76 5.70 -6.12 -21.27
CA ILE A 76 6.74 -7.08 -21.67
C ILE A 76 7.37 -6.56 -22.95
N SER A 77 8.69 -6.51 -22.95
CA SER A 77 9.48 -6.12 -24.13
C SER A 77 10.71 -7.01 -24.24
N GLU A 78 11.20 -7.16 -25.45
CA GLU A 78 12.46 -7.83 -25.71
C GLU A 78 13.57 -6.79 -25.75
N VAL A 79 14.67 -7.07 -25.06
CA VAL A 79 15.84 -6.19 -24.98
C VAL A 79 17.10 -6.94 -25.40
N SER A 80 18.03 -6.17 -25.93
CA SER A 80 19.38 -6.59 -26.30
C SER A 80 20.41 -6.07 -25.31
N GLU A 81 21.64 -6.51 -25.39
CA GLU A 81 22.72 -5.97 -24.55
C GLU A 81 22.95 -4.46 -24.78
N ALA A 82 22.66 -3.99 -26.01
CA ALA A 82 22.79 -2.56 -26.35
C ALA A 82 21.80 -1.66 -25.58
N ASP A 83 20.72 -2.23 -25.03
CA ASP A 83 19.77 -1.50 -24.22
C ASP A 83 20.27 -1.24 -22.78
N GLY A 84 21.43 -1.79 -22.42
CA GLY A 84 22.15 -1.49 -21.20
C GLY A 84 21.56 -2.11 -19.92
N TYR A 85 20.69 -3.11 -20.05
CA TYR A 85 20.19 -3.82 -18.88
C TYR A 85 21.25 -4.77 -18.31
N GLN A 86 21.35 -4.80 -16.98
CA GLN A 86 22.33 -5.60 -16.26
C GLN A 86 21.70 -6.33 -15.08
N LEU A 87 22.20 -7.52 -14.83
CA LEU A 87 21.92 -8.28 -13.62
C LEU A 87 22.66 -7.70 -12.41
N SER A 88 22.34 -8.16 -11.22
CA SER A 88 22.95 -7.68 -9.97
C SER A 88 24.46 -7.92 -9.88
N ASP A 89 24.97 -8.91 -10.60
CA ASP A 89 26.41 -9.21 -10.71
C ASP A 89 27.14 -8.33 -11.75
N GLY A 90 26.40 -7.45 -12.43
CA GLY A 90 26.92 -6.54 -13.45
C GLY A 90 26.99 -7.15 -14.87
N SER A 91 26.59 -8.40 -15.05
CA SER A 91 26.52 -9.02 -16.37
C SER A 91 25.42 -8.38 -17.22
N ALA A 92 25.70 -8.19 -18.52
CA ALA A 92 24.73 -7.69 -19.47
C ALA A 92 23.57 -8.68 -19.61
N TYR A 93 22.38 -8.17 -19.80
CA TYR A 93 21.18 -8.96 -19.99
C TYR A 93 20.58 -8.71 -21.36
N SER A 94 20.17 -9.78 -22.02
CA SER A 94 19.34 -9.76 -23.22
C SER A 94 18.21 -10.79 -23.07
N GLY A 95 17.04 -10.48 -23.62
CA GLY A 95 15.86 -11.33 -23.56
C GLY A 95 14.60 -10.56 -23.18
N LEU A 96 13.61 -11.27 -22.67
CA LEU A 96 12.35 -10.65 -22.28
C LEU A 96 12.47 -10.00 -20.89
N ILE A 97 12.05 -8.76 -20.82
CA ILE A 97 11.90 -8.03 -19.55
C ILE A 97 10.44 -7.66 -19.31
N GLU A 98 10.10 -7.57 -18.06
CA GLU A 98 8.83 -7.00 -17.62
C GLU A 98 9.09 -5.69 -16.86
N GLY A 99 8.59 -4.59 -17.42
CA GLY A 99 8.58 -3.29 -16.73
C GLY A 99 7.41 -3.25 -15.75
N ARG A 100 7.68 -2.94 -14.50
CA ARG A 100 6.68 -2.91 -13.42
C ARG A 100 6.67 -1.59 -12.72
N ARG A 101 5.51 -1.22 -12.20
CA ARG A 101 5.36 -0.12 -11.25
C ARG A 101 4.86 -0.68 -9.93
N THR A 102 5.48 -0.24 -8.86
CA THR A 102 5.05 -0.56 -7.51
C THR A 102 4.67 0.72 -6.80
N TRP A 103 3.52 0.73 -6.15
CA TRP A 103 3.10 1.80 -5.25
C TRP A 103 3.22 1.32 -3.82
N LEU A 104 3.91 2.10 -3.04
CA LEU A 104 4.00 1.93 -1.61
C LEU A 104 3.10 2.98 -0.95
N HIS A 105 2.07 2.51 -0.31
CA HIS A 105 1.12 3.33 0.43
C HIS A 105 1.41 3.19 1.91
N ILE A 106 1.76 4.29 2.56
CA ILE A 106 2.06 4.31 3.98
C ILE A 106 1.03 5.18 4.67
N GLY A 107 0.34 4.61 5.64
CA GLY A 107 -0.75 5.28 6.30
C GLY A 107 -0.84 5.01 7.78
N LYS A 108 -1.52 5.94 8.44
CA LYS A 108 -2.04 5.77 9.79
C LYS A 108 -3.52 6.08 9.73
N VAL A 109 -4.32 5.21 10.30
CA VAL A 109 -5.77 5.34 10.29
C VAL A 109 -6.26 5.38 11.72
N SER A 110 -7.11 6.34 12.01
CA SER A 110 -7.94 6.28 13.21
C SER A 110 -9.38 6.56 12.87
N ASN A 111 -10.27 5.82 13.48
CA ASN A 111 -11.70 6.07 13.34
C ASN A 111 -12.42 5.91 14.68
N ALA A 112 -13.50 6.64 14.82
CA ALA A 112 -14.44 6.47 15.91
C ALA A 112 -15.85 6.40 15.33
N LEU A 113 -16.61 5.46 15.80
CA LEU A 113 -18.01 5.29 15.46
C LEU A 113 -18.82 5.31 16.74
N MET A 114 -19.91 6.06 16.74
CA MET A 114 -20.89 6.06 17.83
C MET A 114 -22.29 5.94 17.25
N THR A 115 -23.06 5.05 17.78
CA THR A 115 -24.49 4.95 17.49
C THR A 115 -25.27 4.94 18.79
N THR A 116 -26.33 5.71 18.86
CA THR A 116 -27.29 5.67 19.95
C THR A 116 -28.70 5.65 19.40
N GLU A 117 -29.53 4.84 20.02
CA GLU A 117 -30.92 4.64 19.64
C GLU A 117 -31.76 4.57 20.89
N ILE A 118 -32.90 5.28 20.88
CA ILE A 118 -33.95 5.09 21.86
C ILE A 118 -35.22 4.68 21.14
N SER A 119 -35.88 3.62 21.62
CA SER A 119 -37.08 3.11 20.99
C SER A 119 -38.12 2.65 22.00
N LYS A 120 -39.38 2.68 21.59
CA LYS A 120 -40.51 2.16 22.37
C LYS A 120 -41.54 1.54 21.47
N GLN A 121 -42.11 0.41 21.93
CA GLN A 121 -43.26 -0.19 21.30
C GLN A 121 -44.54 0.46 21.84
N LEU A 122 -45.37 0.97 20.93
CA LEU A 122 -46.64 1.62 21.23
C LEU A 122 -47.74 0.86 20.49
N ASN A 123 -48.38 -0.12 21.13
CA ASN A 123 -49.36 -1.01 20.48
C ASN A 123 -48.78 -1.62 19.17
N ASN A 124 -49.36 -1.29 18.04
CA ASN A 124 -48.95 -1.77 16.73
C ASN A 124 -47.83 -0.92 16.07
N HIS A 125 -47.39 0.14 16.72
CA HIS A 125 -46.35 1.03 16.23
C HIS A 125 -45.08 0.96 17.05
N LYS A 126 -43.95 1.04 16.38
CA LYS A 126 -42.64 1.22 17.02
C LYS A 126 -42.15 2.64 16.75
N LEU A 127 -41.92 3.38 17.80
CA LEU A 127 -41.21 4.67 17.72
C LEU A 127 -39.73 4.43 17.94
N MET A 128 -38.88 5.04 17.12
CA MET A 128 -37.42 4.91 17.21
C MET A 128 -36.79 6.24 16.78
N ILE A 129 -35.85 6.69 17.59
CA ILE A 129 -35.00 7.85 17.28
C ILE A 129 -33.57 7.43 17.56
N GLY A 130 -32.66 7.74 16.64
CA GLY A 130 -31.25 7.41 16.76
C GLY A 130 -30.35 8.50 16.20
N LEU A 131 -29.12 8.47 16.66
CA LEU A 131 -28.02 9.28 16.18
C LEU A 131 -26.88 8.33 15.80
N ASN A 132 -26.22 8.64 14.69
CA ASN A 132 -25.02 7.96 14.24
C ASN A 132 -23.96 9.01 13.92
N GLU A 133 -22.81 8.88 14.56
CA GLU A 133 -21.66 9.74 14.40
C GLU A 133 -20.47 8.89 13.95
N TRP A 134 -19.74 9.41 12.95
CA TRP A 134 -18.56 8.77 12.45
C TRP A 134 -17.45 9.80 12.25
N TYR A 135 -16.33 9.54 12.92
CA TYR A 135 -15.08 10.27 12.74
C TYR A 135 -14.07 9.36 12.06
N TYR A 136 -13.41 9.87 11.02
CA TYR A 136 -12.36 9.19 10.31
C TYR A 136 -11.19 10.13 10.07
N HIS A 137 -10.00 9.67 10.41
CA HIS A 137 -8.75 10.38 10.15
C HIS A 137 -7.77 9.45 9.46
N LEU A 138 -7.26 9.89 8.32
CA LEU A 138 -6.25 9.21 7.54
C LEU A 138 -5.05 10.14 7.36
N ASP A 139 -3.90 9.75 7.92
CA ASP A 139 -2.59 10.33 7.62
C ASP A 139 -1.90 9.40 6.64
N TYR A 140 -1.82 9.79 5.38
CA TYR A 140 -1.46 8.91 4.28
C TYR A 140 -0.51 9.60 3.33
N TYR A 141 0.46 8.85 2.82
CA TYR A 141 1.20 9.25 1.63
C TYR A 141 1.50 8.02 0.75
N SER A 142 1.72 8.27 -0.52
CA SER A 142 2.06 7.25 -1.49
C SER A 142 3.37 7.58 -2.17
N SER A 143 4.19 6.58 -2.40
CA SER A 143 5.39 6.68 -3.23
C SER A 143 5.36 5.57 -4.26
N SER A 144 5.71 5.87 -5.50
CA SER A 144 5.81 4.86 -6.54
C SER A 144 7.22 4.78 -7.08
N PHE A 145 7.61 3.58 -7.47
CA PHE A 145 8.85 3.34 -8.19
C PHE A 145 8.63 2.35 -9.34
N GLN A 146 9.41 2.54 -10.37
CA GLN A 146 9.41 1.64 -11.54
C GLN A 146 10.66 0.78 -11.47
N TRP A 147 10.53 -0.45 -11.92
CA TRP A 147 11.62 -1.38 -12.00
C TRP A 147 11.42 -2.36 -13.17
N ALA A 148 12.49 -2.99 -13.60
CA ALA A 148 12.44 -4.04 -14.60
C ALA A 148 12.91 -5.35 -13.99
N GLY A 149 12.28 -6.43 -14.42
CA GLY A 149 12.66 -7.77 -14.01
C GLY A 149 12.71 -8.71 -15.23
N THR A 150 13.43 -9.80 -15.07
CA THR A 150 13.45 -10.87 -16.06
C THR A 150 12.09 -11.58 -16.11
N VAL A 151 11.70 -12.06 -17.30
CA VAL A 151 10.47 -12.85 -17.48
C VAL A 151 10.81 -14.32 -17.30
N GLU A 152 10.83 -14.75 -16.06
CA GLU A 152 11.13 -16.13 -15.66
C GLU A 152 10.47 -16.47 -14.32
N PRO A 153 10.31 -17.74 -13.96
CA PRO A 153 10.00 -18.11 -12.59
C PRO A 153 11.09 -17.56 -11.65
N TYR A 154 10.69 -16.85 -10.59
CA TYR A 154 11.59 -16.12 -9.71
C TYR A 154 12.35 -14.99 -10.43
N PRO A 155 11.64 -13.93 -10.87
CA PRO A 155 12.24 -12.85 -11.62
C PRO A 155 13.41 -12.20 -10.88
N ARG A 156 14.45 -11.87 -11.61
CA ARG A 156 15.59 -11.11 -11.10
C ARG A 156 15.41 -9.63 -11.45
N THR A 157 15.75 -8.76 -10.52
CA THR A 157 15.75 -7.31 -10.79
C THR A 157 16.89 -6.96 -11.73
N LEU A 158 16.59 -6.11 -12.68
CA LEU A 158 17.53 -5.56 -13.63
C LEU A 158 17.82 -4.09 -13.30
N SER A 159 19.07 -3.68 -13.43
CA SER A 159 19.45 -2.29 -13.49
C SER A 159 19.70 -1.87 -14.93
N GLN A 160 19.45 -0.61 -15.25
CA GLN A 160 19.74 -0.10 -16.59
C GLN A 160 20.85 0.94 -16.52
N MET A 161 21.89 0.78 -17.34
CA MET A 161 22.90 1.78 -17.54
C MET A 161 22.42 2.78 -18.58
N TYR A 162 22.34 4.04 -18.20
CA TYR A 162 22.02 5.12 -19.11
C TYR A 162 23.31 5.67 -19.72
N VAL A 163 23.38 5.67 -21.03
CA VAL A 163 24.44 6.33 -21.80
C VAL A 163 23.88 7.65 -22.33
N ASN A 164 24.53 8.76 -21.99
CA ASN A 164 24.11 10.04 -22.52
C ASN A 164 24.29 10.06 -24.07
N PRO A 165 23.22 10.23 -24.86
CA PRO A 165 23.31 10.18 -26.29
C PRO A 165 24.15 11.35 -26.87
N LEU A 166 24.35 12.43 -26.14
CA LEU A 166 25.15 13.59 -26.53
C LEU A 166 26.62 13.47 -26.11
N ASP A 167 26.91 12.63 -25.12
CA ASP A 167 28.26 12.34 -24.64
C ASP A 167 28.32 10.90 -24.11
N PRO A 168 28.69 9.95 -24.98
CA PRO A 168 28.73 8.52 -24.58
C PRO A 168 29.73 8.19 -23.48
N THR A 169 30.61 9.11 -23.10
CA THR A 169 31.53 8.92 -21.95
C THR A 169 30.85 9.16 -20.63
N LEU A 170 29.70 9.85 -20.64
CA LEU A 170 28.87 10.07 -19.46
C LEU A 170 27.87 8.94 -19.33
N THR A 171 28.19 8.00 -18.48
CA THR A 171 27.29 6.90 -18.10
C THR A 171 26.79 7.12 -16.68
N ALA A 172 25.50 6.92 -16.47
CA ALA A 172 24.91 6.91 -15.16
C ALA A 172 24.09 5.63 -14.98
N ARG A 173 24.25 4.96 -13.84
CA ARG A 173 23.34 3.92 -13.46
C ARG A 173 21.98 4.58 -13.19
N ARG A 174 20.98 4.25 -13.99
CA ARG A 174 19.62 4.66 -13.70
C ARG A 174 19.22 3.91 -12.43
N SER A 175 19.24 4.59 -11.29
CA SER A 175 18.56 4.09 -10.12
C SER A 175 17.07 4.22 -10.39
N GLU A 176 16.37 3.14 -10.37
CA GLU A 176 14.99 2.99 -10.83
C GLU A 176 13.95 3.56 -9.88
N THR A 177 14.35 4.46 -9.02
CA THR A 177 13.45 5.08 -8.06
C THR A 177 13.06 6.49 -8.49
N PHE A 178 12.04 6.57 -9.32
CA PHE A 178 11.31 7.82 -9.44
C PHE A 178 10.19 7.81 -8.38
N GLY A 179 10.41 8.55 -7.30
CA GLY A 179 9.33 8.83 -6.37
C GLY A 179 8.31 9.75 -7.04
N TYR A 180 7.10 9.29 -7.19
CA TYR A 180 5.94 10.10 -7.49
C TYR A 180 5.08 10.15 -6.22
N ASN A 181 4.69 11.37 -5.81
CA ASN A 181 3.85 11.54 -4.65
C ASN A 181 2.51 12.10 -5.07
N GLU A 182 1.48 11.40 -4.63
CA GLU A 182 0.14 11.95 -4.54
C GLU A 182 -0.13 12.27 -3.07
N LEU A 183 -0.45 13.54 -2.83
CA LEU A 183 -1.00 14.00 -1.56
C LEU A 183 -2.52 13.81 -1.59
#